data_e5927bc101055b7d71e53acd0d20d7ce
#
_entry.id   e5927bc101055b7d71e53acd0d20d7ce
#
_cell.length_a   1.000
_cell.length_b   1.000
_cell.length_c   1.000
_cell.angle_alpha   90.00
_cell.angle_beta   90.00
_cell.angle_gamma   90.00
#
_symmetry.space_group_name_H-M   'P 1'
#
loop_
_entity.id
_entity.type
_entity.pdbx_description
1 polymer ?
#
loop_
_entity_poly.entity_id
_entity_poly.type
_entity_poly.pdbx_seq_one_letter_code
_entity_poly.pdbx_strand_id
1 'polypeptide(L)'
;MEYFIKRGEQRFGPYNLSEVQQYVQSGNILLEDMAQSEGMDSWVPVSQILGNIPATVAATGIAPFVPETERIALPPNLPWWVLLILVVLTRQIFNLIWALVQANWARKLSGNNKPLVLVAMYPAGFAAGVLTMALNPRAAALGTIFILAGAIMLLLGVFSIKAAMEQYYRTTENIGLVLSGPMTFFFGTVYIQYHINQLHSMKKRGVLQ
;
A
#
# COMPACT_ATOMS: atom_id res chain seq x y z
N MET A 1 22.68 -11.69 7.00
CA MET A 1 21.92 -12.40 8.04
C MET A 1 20.82 -11.49 8.47
N GLU A 2 19.58 -11.99 8.47
CA GLU A 2 18.40 -11.24 8.86
C GLU A 2 17.89 -11.76 10.21
N TYR A 3 17.44 -10.86 11.06
CA TYR A 3 16.98 -11.14 12.40
C TYR A 3 15.52 -10.75 12.56
N PHE A 4 14.75 -11.59 13.18
CA PHE A 4 13.40 -11.29 13.66
C PHE A 4 13.46 -11.03 15.16
N ILE A 5 12.74 -10.03 15.61
CA ILE A 5 12.66 -9.65 17.03
C ILE A 5 11.25 -9.95 17.52
N LYS A 6 11.15 -10.52 18.72
CA LYS A 6 9.87 -10.83 19.36
C LYS A 6 9.77 -10.17 20.73
N ARG A 7 8.67 -9.45 20.95
CA ARG A 7 8.28 -8.87 22.25
C ARG A 7 6.88 -9.34 22.61
N GLY A 8 6.75 -10.23 23.59
CA GLY A 8 5.49 -10.91 23.90
C GLY A 8 5.01 -11.75 22.73
N GLU A 9 3.83 -11.46 22.20
CA GLU A 9 3.29 -12.16 21.03
C GLU A 9 3.56 -11.42 19.69
N GLN A 10 4.11 -10.23 19.75
CA GLN A 10 4.42 -9.44 18.55
C GLN A 10 5.80 -9.79 17.99
N ARG A 11 5.87 -9.98 16.67
CA ARG A 11 7.09 -10.25 15.91
C ARG A 11 7.41 -9.07 15.01
N PHE A 12 8.69 -8.70 14.94
CA PHE A 12 9.23 -7.55 14.22
C PHE A 12 10.39 -7.99 13.34
N GLY A 13 10.58 -7.38 12.20
CA GLY A 13 11.66 -7.71 11.28
C GLY A 13 11.18 -8.03 9.86
N PRO A 14 12.05 -8.55 9.00
CA PRO A 14 13.46 -8.86 9.26
C PRO A 14 14.34 -7.60 9.38
N TYR A 15 15.36 -7.65 10.23
CA TYR A 15 16.37 -6.61 10.41
C TYR A 15 17.76 -7.17 10.21
N ASN A 16 18.68 -6.37 9.67
CA ASN A 16 20.10 -6.73 9.70
C ASN A 16 20.73 -6.39 11.06
N LEU A 17 21.91 -6.91 11.34
CA LEU A 17 22.58 -6.72 12.63
C LEU A 17 22.81 -5.24 12.97
N SER A 18 23.13 -4.41 11.97
CA SER A 18 23.36 -2.97 12.16
C SER A 18 22.06 -2.23 12.54
N GLU A 19 20.94 -2.63 11.93
CA GLU A 19 19.62 -2.09 12.26
C GLU A 19 19.20 -2.49 13.67
N VAL A 20 19.43 -3.75 14.08
CA VAL A 20 19.16 -4.20 15.45
C VAL A 20 19.98 -3.38 16.45
N GLN A 21 21.28 -3.16 16.17
CA GLN A 21 22.15 -2.31 17.03
C GLN A 21 21.60 -0.89 17.15
N GLN A 22 21.18 -0.31 16.04
CA GLN A 22 20.65 1.04 15.97
C GLN A 22 19.32 1.17 16.73
N TYR A 23 18.43 0.18 16.60
CA TYR A 23 17.15 0.15 17.32
C TYR A 23 17.33 -0.09 18.82
N VAL A 24 18.33 -0.84 19.23
CA VAL A 24 18.70 -0.97 20.66
C VAL A 24 19.23 0.34 21.22
N GLN A 25 20.08 1.04 20.47
CA GLN A 25 20.60 2.35 20.88
C GLN A 25 19.50 3.41 21.01
N SER A 26 18.48 3.36 20.15
CA SER A 26 17.32 4.27 20.20
C SER A 26 16.26 3.87 21.23
N GLY A 27 16.42 2.73 21.92
CA GLY A 27 15.44 2.19 22.88
C GLY A 27 14.20 1.56 22.27
N ASN A 28 14.16 1.39 20.95
CA ASN A 28 13.03 0.76 20.25
C ASN A 28 13.05 -0.77 20.39
N ILE A 29 14.23 -1.38 20.46
CA ILE A 29 14.43 -2.78 20.80
C ILE A 29 15.11 -2.83 22.16
N LEU A 30 14.62 -3.66 23.07
CA LEU A 30 15.22 -3.88 24.37
C LEU A 30 16.21 -5.04 24.31
N LEU A 31 17.23 -5.02 25.14
CA LEU A 31 18.22 -6.10 25.23
C LEU A 31 17.61 -7.43 25.69
N GLU A 32 16.46 -7.37 26.37
CA GLU A 32 15.65 -8.50 26.82
C GLU A 32 14.66 -9.03 25.78
N ASP A 33 14.40 -8.31 24.68
CA ASP A 33 13.60 -8.81 23.59
C ASP A 33 14.25 -10.07 22.98
N MET A 34 13.43 -10.97 22.47
CA MET A 34 13.91 -12.21 21.86
C MET A 34 14.19 -12.02 20.39
N ALA A 35 15.32 -12.51 19.92
CA ALA A 35 15.72 -12.45 18.51
C ALA A 35 15.98 -13.86 17.95
N GLN A 36 15.70 -14.03 16.65
CA GLN A 36 15.96 -15.26 15.90
C GLN A 36 16.41 -14.90 14.49
N SER A 37 17.45 -15.55 13.99
CA SER A 37 17.87 -15.45 12.59
C SER A 37 17.52 -16.70 11.80
N GLU A 38 17.53 -16.60 10.48
CA GLU A 38 17.40 -17.73 9.58
C GLU A 38 18.52 -18.76 9.87
N GLY A 39 18.14 -19.98 10.28
CA GLY A 39 19.08 -21.05 10.67
C GLY A 39 19.30 -21.19 12.18
N MET A 40 18.63 -20.40 13.03
CA MET A 40 18.60 -20.60 14.48
C MET A 40 17.36 -21.39 14.89
N ASP A 41 17.55 -22.49 15.63
CA ASP A 41 16.44 -23.35 16.10
C ASP A 41 15.64 -22.73 17.26
N SER A 42 16.17 -21.72 17.92
CA SER A 42 15.56 -21.12 19.11
C SER A 42 15.67 -19.60 19.13
N TRP A 43 14.72 -18.97 19.84
CA TRP A 43 14.76 -17.55 20.14
C TRP A 43 15.77 -17.29 21.26
N VAL A 44 16.65 -16.30 21.08
CA VAL A 44 17.64 -15.88 22.06
C VAL A 44 17.48 -14.40 22.39
N PRO A 45 17.84 -13.92 23.59
CA PRO A 45 17.80 -12.51 23.91
C PRO A 45 18.69 -11.68 22.98
N VAL A 46 18.25 -10.47 22.62
CA VAL A 46 19.02 -9.54 21.76
C VAL A 46 20.39 -9.23 22.37
N SER A 47 20.49 -9.17 23.69
CA SER A 47 21.78 -9.01 24.41
C SER A 47 22.81 -10.09 24.06
N GLN A 48 22.37 -11.29 23.75
CA GLN A 48 23.26 -12.41 23.40
C GLN A 48 23.80 -12.28 21.97
N ILE A 49 23.01 -11.69 21.06
CA ILE A 49 23.40 -11.46 19.66
C ILE A 49 24.36 -10.29 19.53
N LEU A 50 24.12 -9.24 20.32
CA LEU A 50 24.91 -8.00 20.23
C LEU A 50 26.19 -8.03 21.09
N GLY A 51 26.36 -9.07 21.94
CA GLY A 51 27.39 -9.03 22.97
C GLY A 51 27.20 -7.83 23.89
N ASN A 52 27.67 -7.83 25.12
CA ASN A 52 27.43 -6.80 26.12
C ASN A 52 27.86 -5.38 25.66
N ILE A 53 27.08 -4.73 24.77
CA ILE A 53 27.33 -3.35 24.31
C ILE A 53 26.66 -2.42 25.32
N PRO A 54 27.41 -1.53 26.01
CA PRO A 54 26.82 -0.55 26.91
C PRO A 54 25.90 0.39 26.13
N ALA A 55 24.68 0.54 26.57
CA ALA A 55 23.70 1.46 26.03
C ALA A 55 24.18 2.90 26.26
N THR A 56 24.87 3.47 25.31
CA THR A 56 25.16 4.89 25.30
C THR A 56 24.76 5.52 23.97
N VAL A 57 23.78 6.41 24.06
CA VAL A 57 23.58 7.66 23.32
C VAL A 57 22.68 7.71 22.09
N ALA A 58 21.65 8.54 22.33
CA ALA A 58 21.17 9.68 21.52
C ALA A 58 20.55 9.44 20.16
N ALA A 59 19.29 9.75 20.20
CA ALA A 59 18.40 10.19 19.13
C ALA A 59 19.10 10.89 17.96
N THR A 60 19.29 10.18 16.87
CA THR A 60 19.54 10.79 15.57
C THR A 60 18.66 10.08 14.56
N GLY A 61 17.56 10.72 14.16
CA GLY A 61 16.87 10.51 12.89
C GLY A 61 16.52 9.09 12.44
N ILE A 62 16.25 8.17 13.36
CA ILE A 62 15.93 6.78 13.02
C ILE A 62 14.45 6.69 12.66
N ALA A 63 14.16 6.07 11.53
CA ALA A 63 12.80 5.75 11.15
C ALA A 63 12.07 5.00 12.28
N PRO A 64 10.79 5.29 12.55
CA PRO A 64 10.06 4.65 13.63
C PRO A 64 10.07 3.13 13.47
N PHE A 65 10.22 2.44 14.61
CA PHE A 65 10.11 1.00 14.70
C PHE A 65 8.74 0.52 14.21
N VAL A 66 8.70 -0.19 13.09
CA VAL A 66 7.46 -0.67 12.47
C VAL A 66 7.33 -2.17 12.69
N PRO A 67 6.27 -2.64 13.39
CA PRO A 67 6.00 -4.07 13.52
C PRO A 67 5.89 -4.77 12.15
N GLU A 68 6.32 -6.04 12.06
CA GLU A 68 6.18 -6.82 10.81
C GLU A 68 4.71 -6.85 10.31
N THR A 69 3.75 -6.87 11.23
CA THR A 69 2.32 -6.81 10.93
C THR A 69 1.88 -5.48 10.32
N GLU A 70 2.64 -4.41 10.52
CA GLU A 70 2.36 -3.07 9.95
C GLU A 70 3.10 -2.85 8.62
N ARG A 71 4.03 -3.72 8.24
CA ARG A 71 4.66 -3.67 6.91
C ARG A 71 3.63 -4.03 5.86
N ILE A 72 3.23 -3.04 5.13
CA ILE A 72 2.23 -3.23 4.07
C ILE A 72 2.83 -4.10 2.97
N ALA A 73 2.08 -5.14 2.58
CA ALA A 73 2.43 -6.01 1.47
C ALA A 73 2.89 -5.21 0.25
N LEU A 74 3.90 -5.73 -0.44
CA LEU A 74 4.41 -5.14 -1.68
C LEU A 74 3.25 -4.68 -2.59
N PRO A 75 3.37 -3.52 -3.21
CA PRO A 75 2.35 -3.02 -4.12
C PRO A 75 2.11 -4.00 -5.29
N PRO A 76 0.89 -4.05 -5.85
CA PRO A 76 0.55 -4.96 -6.93
C PRO A 76 1.46 -4.73 -8.14
N ASN A 77 2.19 -5.79 -8.56
CA ASN A 77 3.23 -5.70 -9.58
C ASN A 77 2.69 -6.16 -10.95
N LEU A 78 1.98 -5.28 -11.64
CA LEU A 78 1.67 -5.42 -13.05
C LEU A 78 2.38 -4.30 -13.82
N PRO A 79 3.18 -4.58 -14.88
CA PRO A 79 3.78 -3.52 -15.69
C PRO A 79 2.70 -2.59 -16.24
N TRP A 80 2.87 -1.27 -16.09
CA TRP A 80 1.86 -0.27 -16.48
C TRP A 80 1.47 -0.36 -17.97
N TRP A 81 2.40 -0.71 -18.85
CA TRP A 81 2.14 -0.87 -20.28
C TRP A 81 1.29 -2.12 -20.58
N VAL A 82 1.45 -3.21 -19.81
CA VAL A 82 0.58 -4.40 -19.89
C VAL A 82 -0.83 -4.01 -19.45
N LEU A 83 -0.96 -3.25 -18.36
CA LEU A 83 -2.25 -2.73 -17.94
C LEU A 83 -2.91 -1.91 -19.04
N LEU A 84 -2.17 -1.01 -19.69
CA LEU A 84 -2.69 -0.19 -20.79
C LEU A 84 -3.22 -1.06 -21.94
N ILE A 85 -2.46 -2.07 -22.36
CA ILE A 85 -2.88 -3.00 -23.42
C ILE A 85 -4.16 -3.74 -23.00
N LEU A 86 -4.21 -4.28 -21.79
CA LEU A 86 -5.37 -5.00 -21.28
C LEU A 86 -6.60 -4.12 -21.16
N VAL A 87 -6.45 -2.86 -20.75
CA VAL A 87 -7.54 -1.88 -20.68
C VAL A 87 -8.15 -1.63 -22.05
N VAL A 88 -7.32 -1.44 -23.09
CA VAL A 88 -7.77 -1.23 -24.46
C VAL A 88 -8.42 -2.50 -25.02
N LEU A 89 -7.77 -3.65 -24.86
CA LEU A 89 -8.25 -4.93 -25.39
C LEU A 89 -9.58 -5.38 -24.79
N THR A 90 -9.78 -5.14 -23.50
CA THR A 90 -10.99 -5.55 -22.78
C THR A 90 -12.06 -4.46 -22.73
N ARG A 91 -11.92 -3.39 -23.49
CA ARG A 91 -12.85 -2.24 -23.51
C ARG A 91 -13.15 -1.73 -22.08
N GLN A 92 -12.13 -1.45 -21.29
CA GLN A 92 -12.20 -0.94 -19.92
C GLN A 92 -12.63 -1.95 -18.82
N ILE A 93 -13.03 -3.17 -19.14
CA ILE A 93 -13.41 -4.16 -18.10
C ILE A 93 -12.23 -4.45 -17.19
N PHE A 94 -11.04 -4.65 -17.75
CA PHE A 94 -9.83 -4.89 -16.95
C PHE A 94 -9.44 -3.70 -16.07
N ASN A 95 -9.69 -2.48 -16.56
CA ASN A 95 -9.45 -1.25 -15.78
C ASN A 95 -10.22 -1.25 -14.47
N LEU A 96 -11.48 -1.66 -14.49
CA LEU A 96 -12.31 -1.76 -13.29
C LEU A 96 -11.77 -2.79 -12.29
N ILE A 97 -11.43 -3.98 -12.78
CA ILE A 97 -10.85 -5.04 -11.94
C ILE A 97 -9.56 -4.53 -11.30
N TRP A 98 -8.70 -3.89 -12.09
CA TRP A 98 -7.42 -3.39 -11.60
C TRP A 98 -7.59 -2.21 -10.65
N ALA A 99 -8.56 -1.33 -10.87
CA ALA A 99 -8.92 -0.26 -9.94
C ALA A 99 -9.31 -0.81 -8.57
N LEU A 100 -10.05 -1.93 -8.52
CA LEU A 100 -10.39 -2.61 -7.26
C LEU A 100 -9.16 -3.21 -6.57
N VAL A 101 -8.22 -3.77 -7.33
CA VAL A 101 -6.93 -4.27 -6.78
C VAL A 101 -6.12 -3.12 -6.17
N GLN A 102 -5.98 -2.01 -6.90
CA GLN A 102 -5.29 -0.81 -6.40
C GLN A 102 -6.00 -0.20 -5.20
N ALA A 103 -7.33 -0.13 -5.22
CA ALA A 103 -8.13 0.40 -4.11
C ALA A 103 -8.02 -0.47 -2.85
N ASN A 104 -8.00 -1.80 -3.01
CA ASN A 104 -7.79 -2.73 -1.90
C ASN A 104 -6.39 -2.59 -1.28
N TRP A 105 -5.38 -2.36 -2.12
CA TRP A 105 -4.04 -2.06 -1.63
C TRP A 105 -3.98 -0.69 -0.94
N ALA A 106 -4.56 0.35 -1.53
CA ALA A 106 -4.63 1.69 -0.93
C ALA A 106 -5.39 1.70 0.40
N ARG A 107 -6.41 0.84 0.56
CA ARG A 107 -7.09 0.62 1.85
C ARG A 107 -6.11 0.16 2.93
N LYS A 108 -5.19 -0.73 2.59
CA LYS A 108 -4.15 -1.20 3.53
C LYS A 108 -3.17 -0.09 3.89
N LEU A 109 -2.85 0.81 2.95
CA LEU A 109 -1.97 1.97 3.19
C LEU A 109 -2.59 2.99 4.15
N SER A 110 -3.87 3.29 3.98
CA SER A 110 -4.55 4.36 4.72
C SER A 110 -5.31 3.89 5.96
N GLY A 111 -5.46 2.56 6.16
CA GLY A 111 -6.35 1.99 7.18
C GLY A 111 -7.84 2.29 6.94
N ASN A 112 -8.21 2.90 5.80
CA ASN A 112 -9.56 3.39 5.52
C ASN A 112 -10.16 2.70 4.29
N ASN A 113 -11.43 2.29 4.40
CA ASN A 113 -12.15 1.61 3.31
C ASN A 113 -12.60 2.56 2.18
N LYS A 114 -12.44 3.89 2.35
CA LYS A 114 -12.92 4.90 1.39
C LYS A 114 -12.53 4.64 -0.07
N PRO A 115 -11.25 4.33 -0.41
CA PRO A 115 -10.86 4.06 -1.79
C PRO A 115 -11.63 2.87 -2.40
N LEU A 116 -11.76 1.78 -1.64
CA LEU A 116 -12.42 0.56 -2.10
C LEU A 116 -13.92 0.76 -2.29
N VAL A 117 -14.58 1.42 -1.35
CA VAL A 117 -16.02 1.70 -1.44
C VAL A 117 -16.35 2.57 -2.65
N LEU A 118 -15.60 3.65 -2.85
CA LEU A 118 -15.81 4.57 -3.98
C LEU A 118 -15.63 3.87 -5.34
N VAL A 119 -14.59 3.05 -5.49
CA VAL A 119 -14.38 2.29 -6.73
C VAL A 119 -15.47 1.24 -6.94
N ALA A 120 -15.92 0.55 -5.89
CA ALA A 120 -16.97 -0.47 -5.96
C ALA A 120 -18.36 0.12 -6.28
N MET A 121 -18.59 1.40 -6.05
CA MET A 121 -19.86 2.07 -6.41
C MET A 121 -20.07 2.20 -7.92
N TYR A 122 -19.00 2.18 -8.73
CA TYR A 122 -19.13 2.25 -10.19
C TYR A 122 -19.87 1.05 -10.78
N PRO A 123 -19.48 -0.22 -10.56
CA PRO A 123 -20.22 -1.35 -11.08
C PRO A 123 -21.65 -1.43 -10.53
N ALA A 124 -21.89 -1.01 -9.30
CA ALA A 124 -23.22 -0.93 -8.73
C ALA A 124 -24.11 0.11 -9.45
N GLY A 125 -23.58 1.31 -9.68
CA GLY A 125 -24.28 2.37 -10.44
C GLY A 125 -24.54 1.96 -11.89
N PHE A 126 -23.55 1.32 -12.53
CA PHE A 126 -23.69 0.80 -13.90
C PHE A 126 -24.81 -0.27 -13.98
N ALA A 127 -24.79 -1.25 -13.07
CA ALA A 127 -25.81 -2.30 -13.02
C ALA A 127 -27.20 -1.72 -12.74
N ALA A 128 -27.34 -0.80 -11.80
CA ALA A 128 -28.59 -0.12 -11.51
C ALA A 128 -29.11 0.67 -12.72
N GLY A 129 -28.22 1.37 -13.43
CA GLY A 129 -28.58 2.12 -14.62
C GLY A 129 -29.07 1.23 -15.77
N VAL A 130 -28.35 0.16 -16.06
CA VAL A 130 -28.73 -0.83 -17.10
C VAL A 130 -30.07 -1.50 -16.74
N LEU A 131 -30.25 -1.91 -15.48
CA LEU A 131 -31.48 -2.53 -15.01
C LEU A 131 -32.68 -1.57 -15.12
N THR A 132 -32.50 -0.30 -14.75
CA THR A 132 -33.54 0.72 -14.88
C THR A 132 -33.98 0.90 -16.33
N MET A 133 -33.04 0.95 -17.26
CA MET A 133 -33.34 1.06 -18.70
C MET A 133 -34.03 -0.19 -19.26
N ALA A 134 -33.60 -1.37 -18.80
CA ALA A 134 -34.18 -2.65 -19.27
C ALA A 134 -35.62 -2.85 -18.77
N LEU A 135 -35.90 -2.48 -17.53
CA LEU A 135 -37.24 -2.63 -16.94
C LEU A 135 -38.22 -1.54 -17.41
N ASN A 136 -37.75 -0.34 -17.65
CA ASN A 136 -38.57 0.77 -18.11
C ASN A 136 -37.82 1.65 -19.12
N PRO A 137 -37.96 1.45 -20.43
CA PRO A 137 -37.29 2.26 -21.45
C PRO A 137 -37.61 3.77 -21.34
N ARG A 138 -38.78 4.14 -20.80
CA ARG A 138 -39.12 5.56 -20.57
C ARG A 138 -38.29 6.21 -19.48
N ALA A 139 -37.68 5.41 -18.60
CA ALA A 139 -36.79 5.85 -17.53
C ALA A 139 -35.30 5.89 -17.96
N ALA A 140 -35.00 5.90 -19.26
CA ALA A 140 -33.62 5.90 -19.78
C ALA A 140 -32.77 7.04 -19.22
N ALA A 141 -33.36 8.23 -19.04
CA ALA A 141 -32.68 9.36 -18.45
C ALA A 141 -32.21 9.07 -16.99
N LEU A 142 -33.07 8.44 -16.18
CA LEU A 142 -32.74 8.05 -14.81
C LEU A 142 -31.63 6.97 -14.81
N GLY A 143 -31.70 5.99 -15.70
CA GLY A 143 -30.64 4.99 -15.85
C GLY A 143 -29.30 5.60 -16.21
N THR A 144 -29.30 6.60 -17.12
CA THR A 144 -28.08 7.36 -17.46
C THR A 144 -27.50 8.09 -16.25
N ILE A 145 -28.35 8.68 -15.41
CA ILE A 145 -27.92 9.36 -14.17
C ILE A 145 -27.20 8.37 -13.24
N PHE A 146 -27.70 7.16 -13.05
CA PHE A 146 -27.01 6.15 -12.23
C PHE A 146 -25.65 5.78 -12.78
N ILE A 147 -25.52 5.61 -14.10
CA ILE A 147 -24.22 5.31 -14.75
C ILE A 147 -23.24 6.47 -14.55
N LEU A 148 -23.68 7.70 -14.77
CA LEU A 148 -22.84 8.89 -14.59
C LEU A 148 -22.42 9.08 -13.13
N ALA A 149 -23.35 8.89 -12.19
CA ALA A 149 -23.03 8.94 -10.76
C ALA A 149 -21.97 7.90 -10.41
N GLY A 150 -22.10 6.67 -10.89
CA GLY A 150 -21.08 5.63 -10.72
C GLY A 150 -19.72 6.03 -11.29
N ALA A 151 -19.68 6.63 -12.49
CA ALA A 151 -18.43 7.10 -13.11
C ALA A 151 -17.77 8.20 -12.28
N ILE A 152 -18.53 9.12 -11.71
CA ILE A 152 -18.01 10.14 -10.78
C ILE A 152 -17.43 9.47 -9.53
N MET A 153 -18.10 8.47 -8.98
CA MET A 153 -17.60 7.74 -7.81
C MET A 153 -16.28 7.00 -8.12
N LEU A 154 -16.16 6.40 -9.32
CA LEU A 154 -14.89 5.81 -9.76
C LEU A 154 -13.77 6.84 -9.80
N LEU A 155 -14.03 8.02 -10.37
CA LEU A 155 -13.05 9.10 -10.42
C LEU A 155 -12.62 9.54 -9.02
N LEU A 156 -13.57 9.76 -8.11
CA LEU A 156 -13.28 10.07 -6.70
C LEU A 156 -12.51 8.95 -6.01
N GLY A 157 -12.80 7.69 -6.36
CA GLY A 157 -12.09 6.52 -5.89
C GLY A 157 -10.62 6.53 -6.31
N VAL A 158 -10.32 6.82 -7.57
CA VAL A 158 -8.95 6.94 -8.09
C VAL A 158 -8.19 8.08 -7.39
N PHE A 159 -8.82 9.23 -7.17
CA PHE A 159 -8.22 10.31 -6.38
C PHE A 159 -8.02 9.94 -4.91
N SER A 160 -8.90 9.11 -4.35
CA SER A 160 -8.73 8.59 -3.00
C SER A 160 -7.54 7.62 -2.90
N ILE A 161 -7.29 6.79 -3.93
CA ILE A 161 -6.09 5.95 -4.02
C ILE A 161 -4.83 6.82 -4.07
N LYS A 162 -4.83 7.87 -4.95
CA LYS A 162 -3.75 8.85 -5.02
C LYS A 162 -3.43 9.45 -3.65
N ALA A 163 -4.46 9.94 -2.94
CA ALA A 163 -4.29 10.58 -1.64
C ALA A 163 -3.72 9.61 -0.59
N ALA A 164 -4.20 8.36 -0.57
CA ALA A 164 -3.69 7.32 0.32
C ALA A 164 -2.20 7.02 0.06
N MET A 165 -1.79 6.93 -1.21
CA MET A 165 -0.38 6.74 -1.59
C MET A 165 0.47 7.94 -1.16
N GLU A 166 0.07 9.17 -1.50
CA GLU A 166 0.82 10.37 -1.14
C GLU A 166 0.98 10.51 0.38
N GLN A 167 -0.09 10.25 1.13
CA GLN A 167 -0.06 10.30 2.58
C GLN A 167 0.92 9.28 3.14
N TYR A 168 0.80 8.01 2.76
CA TYR A 168 1.64 6.94 3.26
C TYR A 168 3.12 7.17 2.94
N TYR A 169 3.45 7.42 1.68
CA TYR A 169 4.84 7.61 1.23
C TYR A 169 5.46 8.94 1.65
N ARG A 170 4.65 9.88 2.13
CA ARG A 170 5.14 11.12 2.76
C ARG A 170 5.41 10.94 4.24
N THR A 171 4.54 10.21 4.97
CA THR A 171 4.58 10.13 6.43
C THR A 171 5.35 8.92 6.94
N THR A 172 5.26 7.78 6.25
CA THR A 172 5.84 6.51 6.71
C THR A 172 7.17 6.19 6.02
N GLU A 173 7.22 6.32 4.69
CA GLU A 173 8.45 6.01 3.91
C GLU A 173 9.30 7.28 3.66
N ASN A 174 8.81 8.46 3.99
CA ASN A 174 9.47 9.78 3.89
C ASN A 174 10.12 10.11 2.54
N ILE A 175 9.57 9.60 1.43
CA ILE A 175 10.11 9.85 0.07
C ILE A 175 9.46 11.04 -0.64
N GLY A 176 8.53 11.75 0.01
CA GLY A 176 7.90 12.94 -0.56
C GLY A 176 7.13 12.69 -1.86
N LEU A 177 6.49 11.52 -2.02
CA LEU A 177 5.73 11.19 -3.22
C LEU A 177 4.62 12.22 -3.49
N VAL A 178 4.63 12.82 -4.68
CA VAL A 178 3.60 13.74 -5.16
C VAL A 178 3.14 13.28 -6.54
N LEU A 179 1.85 13.02 -6.68
CA LEU A 179 1.22 12.58 -7.92
C LEU A 179 0.48 13.75 -8.59
N SER A 180 0.63 13.91 -9.90
CA SER A 180 -0.05 14.98 -10.65
C SER A 180 -1.56 14.76 -10.69
N GLY A 181 -2.34 15.74 -10.26
CA GLY A 181 -3.80 15.74 -10.35
C GLY A 181 -4.33 15.59 -11.77
N PRO A 182 -3.89 16.43 -12.74
CA PRO A 182 -4.28 16.30 -14.13
C PRO A 182 -3.97 14.91 -14.73
N MET A 183 -2.77 14.37 -14.48
CA MET A 183 -2.41 13.03 -14.96
C MET A 183 -3.28 11.94 -14.32
N THR A 184 -3.62 12.09 -13.05
CA THR A 184 -4.56 11.16 -12.37
C THR A 184 -5.95 11.24 -12.99
N PHE A 185 -6.41 12.42 -13.37
CA PHE A 185 -7.70 12.62 -14.03
C PHE A 185 -7.76 11.93 -15.40
N PHE A 186 -6.76 12.16 -16.28
CA PHE A 186 -6.79 11.63 -17.64
C PHE A 186 -6.39 10.17 -17.75
N PHE A 187 -5.41 9.71 -16.98
CA PHE A 187 -4.83 8.35 -17.09
C PHE A 187 -5.22 7.42 -15.93
N GLY A 188 -5.84 7.94 -14.88
CA GLY A 188 -6.42 7.18 -13.78
C GLY A 188 -5.51 6.07 -13.23
N THR A 189 -6.01 4.84 -13.29
CA THR A 189 -5.34 3.64 -12.78
C THR A 189 -4.02 3.34 -13.47
N VAL A 190 -3.86 3.68 -14.75
CA VAL A 190 -2.61 3.44 -15.50
C VAL A 190 -1.50 4.35 -14.96
N TYR A 191 -1.80 5.63 -14.70
CA TYR A 191 -0.85 6.57 -14.11
C TYR A 191 -0.44 6.15 -12.69
N ILE A 192 -1.42 5.75 -11.88
CA ILE A 192 -1.15 5.21 -10.55
C ILE A 192 -0.26 3.96 -10.64
N GLN A 193 -0.54 3.04 -11.59
CA GLN A 193 0.26 1.83 -11.78
C GLN A 193 1.70 2.14 -12.18
N TYR A 194 1.91 3.14 -13.01
CA TYR A 194 3.27 3.58 -13.36
C TYR A 194 4.09 3.92 -12.11
N HIS A 195 3.52 4.71 -11.19
CA HIS A 195 4.19 5.05 -9.93
C HIS A 195 4.33 3.85 -8.98
N ILE A 196 3.32 2.97 -8.94
CA ILE A 196 3.41 1.70 -8.18
C ILE A 196 4.59 0.86 -8.67
N ASN A 197 4.82 0.75 -9.98
CA ASN A 197 5.97 0.02 -10.52
C ASN A 197 7.30 0.67 -10.12
N GLN A 198 7.38 2.00 -10.08
CA GLN A 198 8.57 2.70 -9.59
C GLN A 198 8.83 2.38 -8.10
N LEU A 199 7.80 2.51 -7.25
CA LEU A 199 7.89 2.19 -5.82
C LEU A 199 8.28 0.73 -5.58
N HIS A 200 7.71 -0.21 -6.34
CA HIS A 200 8.06 -1.62 -6.28
C HIS A 200 9.55 -1.83 -6.62
N SER A 201 10.06 -1.16 -7.64
CA SER A 201 11.46 -1.24 -8.02
C SER A 201 12.41 -0.66 -6.96
N MET A 202 12.00 0.41 -6.28
CA MET A 202 12.76 1.03 -5.18
C MET A 202 12.81 0.10 -3.96
N LYS A 203 11.67 -0.51 -3.58
CA LYS A 203 11.62 -1.52 -2.51
C LYS A 203 12.49 -2.74 -2.81
N LYS A 204 12.45 -3.24 -4.05
CA LYS A 204 13.30 -4.37 -4.45
C LYS A 204 14.80 -4.07 -4.42
N ARG A 205 15.18 -2.79 -4.60
CA ARG A 205 16.59 -2.34 -4.53
C ARG A 205 17.05 -2.00 -3.10
N GLY A 206 16.18 -2.12 -2.11
CA GLY A 206 16.48 -1.76 -0.72
C GLY A 206 16.60 -0.24 -0.48
N VAL A 207 16.09 0.57 -1.40
CA VAL A 207 16.06 2.05 -1.26
C VAL A 207 14.91 2.50 -0.35
N LEU A 208 13.85 1.68 -0.27
CA LEU A 208 12.69 1.87 0.60
C LEU A 208 12.62 0.69 1.56
N GLN A 209 12.36 0.97 2.83
CA GLN A 209 12.19 -0.02 3.90
C GLN A 209 10.76 -0.55 3.96
#